data_05f988dba5e01b4dce7c43e12271628e
#
_entry.id   05f988dba5e01b4dce7c43e12271628e
#
_cell.length_a   1.000
_cell.length_b   1.000
_cell.length_c   1.000
_cell.angle_alpha   90.00
_cell.angle_beta   90.00
_cell.angle_gamma   90.00
#
_symmetry.space_group_name_H-M   'P 1'
#
loop_
_entity.id
_entity.type
_entity.pdbx_description
1 polymer ?
#
loop_
_entity_poly.entity_id
_entity_poly.type
_entity_poly.pdbx_seq_one_letter_code
_entity_poly.pdbx_strand_id
1 'polypeptide(L)'
;FIVRLTFLLKYLRLFMLIKIFQLSNSKKKIEKAARKLVSENKRRYRKDGFDLDLTYVTNNVIAMSFPSSGSRSFYRNPIREVVKFLDLKHPGHYKIYNLCSERSYNHSYFHNSVERFPIDDHNVPTLIDMMRFVDSVFEWMEKDPNNIIVVHCMGGKGRTGTMICIWLIASDHFKTAKESLEYFGKRRTDTASSSKFQGVETPSQSRYVEYFALVKNKYHWALPQSQTLRIKSITIYSIQGVGKGNGKDLKIVLIMKKKIIYTCFCSSLKSCQGRSVKRLEEGSQQIVNKVLLFSRLRKHQIYYFPPLRLYLHRNELDNPHKQKTWNIYHEDFAVELLFN
;
A
#
# COMPACT_ATOMS: atom_id res chain seq x y z
N PHE A 1 -37.70 56.27 -14.56
CA PHE A 1 -36.56 55.53 -15.18
C PHE A 1 -35.74 54.75 -14.11
N ILE A 2 -35.33 55.36 -13.02
CA ILE A 2 -34.52 54.79 -11.96
C ILE A 2 -35.18 53.56 -11.31
N VAL A 3 -36.48 53.60 -11.04
CA VAL A 3 -37.23 52.46 -10.43
C VAL A 3 -37.24 51.23 -11.32
N ARG A 4 -37.35 51.41 -12.65
CA ARG A 4 -37.29 50.31 -13.62
C ARG A 4 -35.89 49.72 -13.71
N LEU A 5 -34.84 50.50 -13.59
CA LEU A 5 -33.44 50.06 -13.59
C LEU A 5 -33.11 49.25 -12.35
N THR A 6 -33.58 49.67 -11.18
CA THR A 6 -33.40 48.91 -9.92
C THR A 6 -34.10 47.55 -9.94
N PHE A 7 -35.28 47.46 -10.56
CA PHE A 7 -35.98 46.19 -10.79
C PHE A 7 -35.16 45.26 -11.70
N LEU A 8 -34.66 45.75 -12.81
CA LEU A 8 -33.83 44.98 -13.76
C LEU A 8 -32.57 44.43 -13.08
N LEU A 9 -31.90 45.24 -12.27
CA LEU A 9 -30.73 44.82 -11.50
C LEU A 9 -31.03 43.72 -10.47
N LYS A 10 -32.23 43.73 -9.85
CA LYS A 10 -32.66 42.65 -8.95
C LYS A 10 -32.83 41.33 -9.71
N TYR A 11 -33.45 41.34 -10.87
CA TYR A 11 -33.60 40.11 -11.71
C TYR A 11 -32.26 39.57 -12.21
N LEU A 12 -31.33 40.45 -12.62
CA LEU A 12 -29.98 40.04 -13.01
C LEU A 12 -29.21 39.42 -11.87
N ARG A 13 -29.32 39.97 -10.65
CA ARG A 13 -28.72 39.36 -9.46
C ARG A 13 -29.30 37.97 -9.15
N LEU A 14 -30.63 37.84 -9.23
CA LEU A 14 -31.30 36.55 -9.00
C LEU A 14 -30.87 35.52 -10.06
N PHE A 15 -30.81 35.92 -11.32
CA PHE A 15 -30.33 35.06 -12.40
C PHE A 15 -28.88 34.62 -12.19
N MET A 16 -27.97 35.53 -11.81
CA MET A 16 -26.60 35.20 -11.48
C MET A 16 -26.51 34.20 -10.30
N LEU A 17 -27.30 34.40 -9.25
CA LEU A 17 -27.35 33.49 -8.11
C LEU A 17 -27.81 32.09 -8.52
N ILE A 18 -28.84 31.98 -9.37
CA ILE A 18 -29.30 30.70 -9.92
C ILE A 18 -28.20 30.03 -10.76
N LYS A 19 -27.50 30.78 -11.60
CA LYS A 19 -26.36 30.25 -12.40
C LYS A 19 -25.21 29.80 -11.54
N ILE A 20 -24.84 30.57 -10.53
CA ILE A 20 -23.79 30.18 -9.55
C ILE A 20 -24.19 28.90 -8.82
N PHE A 21 -25.45 28.78 -8.40
CA PHE A 21 -25.96 27.57 -7.73
C PHE A 21 -25.94 26.34 -8.66
N GLN A 22 -26.33 26.47 -9.91
CA GLN A 22 -26.29 25.43 -10.93
C GLN A 22 -24.84 24.98 -11.21
N LEU A 23 -23.91 25.92 -11.36
CA LEU A 23 -22.48 25.63 -11.55
C LEU A 23 -21.88 24.94 -10.34
N SER A 24 -22.22 25.39 -9.12
CA SER A 24 -21.77 24.76 -7.88
C SER A 24 -22.27 23.30 -7.76
N ASN A 25 -23.53 23.05 -8.09
CA ASN A 25 -24.10 21.71 -8.08
C ASN A 25 -23.48 20.80 -9.14
N SER A 26 -23.22 21.33 -10.34
CA SER A 26 -22.53 20.59 -11.41
C SER A 26 -21.11 20.24 -10.99
N LYS A 27 -20.35 21.17 -10.40
CA LYS A 27 -19.02 20.92 -9.84
C LYS A 27 -19.05 19.82 -8.80
N LYS A 28 -19.97 19.87 -7.82
CA LYS A 28 -20.10 18.83 -6.79
C LYS A 28 -20.40 17.44 -7.39
N LYS A 29 -21.23 17.36 -8.42
CA LYS A 29 -21.52 16.10 -9.13
C LYS A 29 -20.26 15.53 -9.80
N ILE A 30 -19.47 16.37 -10.47
CA ILE A 30 -18.23 15.98 -11.14
C ILE A 30 -17.20 15.51 -10.10
N GLU A 31 -17.01 16.24 -8.99
CA GLU A 31 -16.14 15.83 -7.91
C GLU A 31 -16.53 14.46 -7.34
N LYS A 32 -17.82 14.25 -7.09
CA LYS A 32 -18.34 12.97 -6.58
C LYS A 32 -18.06 11.81 -7.54
N ALA A 33 -18.25 12.04 -8.85
CA ALA A 33 -17.95 11.07 -9.89
C ALA A 33 -16.45 10.75 -9.94
N ALA A 34 -15.58 11.77 -9.92
CA ALA A 34 -14.13 11.61 -9.93
C ALA A 34 -13.64 10.84 -8.70
N ARG A 35 -14.16 11.15 -7.50
CA ARG A 35 -13.83 10.43 -6.26
C ARG A 35 -14.28 8.96 -6.30
N LYS A 36 -15.47 8.69 -6.87
CA LYS A 36 -15.94 7.31 -7.06
C LYS A 36 -15.02 6.53 -8.00
N LEU A 37 -14.60 7.14 -9.11
CA LEU A 37 -13.69 6.53 -10.08
C LEU A 37 -12.34 6.16 -9.44
N VAL A 38 -11.74 7.08 -8.69
CA VAL A 38 -10.45 6.86 -7.99
C VAL A 38 -10.56 5.85 -6.83
N SER A 39 -11.74 5.75 -6.22
CA SER A 39 -11.97 4.75 -5.17
C SER A 39 -12.11 3.34 -5.71
N GLU A 40 -12.40 3.17 -7.01
CA GLU A 40 -12.64 1.86 -7.62
C GLU A 40 -13.69 1.04 -6.84
N ASN A 41 -13.33 -0.18 -6.43
CA ASN A 41 -14.18 -1.07 -5.65
C ASN A 41 -14.04 -0.89 -4.13
N LYS A 42 -13.32 0.11 -3.65
CA LYS A 42 -13.21 0.38 -2.21
C LYS A 42 -14.52 0.92 -1.65
N ARG A 43 -14.91 0.42 -0.49
CA ARG A 43 -16.08 0.94 0.23
C ARG A 43 -15.81 2.36 0.71
N ARG A 44 -16.81 3.20 0.55
CA ARG A 44 -16.77 4.60 0.97
C ARG A 44 -17.73 4.83 2.14
N TYR A 45 -17.35 5.69 3.06
CA TYR A 45 -18.27 6.18 4.10
C TYR A 45 -19.19 7.25 3.50
N ARG A 46 -20.48 6.93 3.39
CA ARG A 46 -21.51 7.80 2.79
C ARG A 46 -22.68 7.99 3.73
N LYS A 47 -22.40 8.54 4.93
CA LYS A 47 -23.39 8.80 5.97
C LYS A 47 -23.12 10.17 6.57
N ASP A 48 -24.13 10.74 7.25
CA ASP A 48 -24.02 11.96 8.04
C ASP A 48 -23.47 13.16 7.26
N GLY A 49 -23.79 13.24 5.96
CA GLY A 49 -23.32 14.31 5.07
C GLY A 49 -21.90 14.15 4.53
N PHE A 50 -21.19 13.08 4.90
CA PHE A 50 -19.84 12.77 4.41
C PHE A 50 -19.85 11.82 3.21
N ASP A 51 -18.90 11.99 2.30
CA ASP A 51 -18.54 11.01 1.26
C ASP A 51 -17.02 10.89 1.18
N LEU A 52 -16.47 9.99 2.01
CA LEU A 52 -15.03 9.78 2.17
C LEU A 52 -14.62 8.37 1.75
N ASP A 53 -13.46 8.24 1.10
CA ASP A 53 -12.79 6.95 0.86
C ASP A 53 -12.17 6.46 2.18
N LEU A 54 -13.04 5.98 3.04
CA LEU A 54 -12.79 5.60 4.42
C LEU A 54 -13.71 4.43 4.79
N THR A 55 -13.18 3.49 5.56
CA THR A 55 -13.93 2.31 6.02
C THR A 55 -13.55 1.97 7.44
N TYR A 56 -14.51 1.75 8.30
CA TYR A 56 -14.31 1.10 9.60
C TYR A 56 -14.05 -0.39 9.37
N VAL A 57 -12.82 -0.81 9.61
CA VAL A 57 -12.44 -2.23 9.57
C VAL A 57 -12.97 -2.95 10.80
N THR A 58 -12.75 -2.36 11.98
CA THR A 58 -13.41 -2.69 13.25
C THR A 58 -14.02 -1.41 13.80
N ASN A 59 -14.63 -1.46 14.99
CA ASN A 59 -15.22 -0.27 15.63
C ASN A 59 -14.17 0.80 15.95
N ASN A 60 -12.91 0.38 16.17
CA ASN A 60 -11.81 1.24 16.59
C ASN A 60 -10.63 1.30 15.58
N VAL A 61 -10.80 0.74 14.37
CA VAL A 61 -9.78 0.74 13.32
C VAL A 61 -10.36 1.25 12.01
N ILE A 62 -9.83 2.34 11.51
CA ILE A 62 -10.23 2.97 10.25
C ILE A 62 -9.12 2.80 9.20
N ALA A 63 -9.50 2.32 8.01
CA ALA A 63 -8.67 2.36 6.80
C ALA A 63 -9.13 3.49 5.88
N MET A 64 -8.23 4.35 5.40
CA MET A 64 -8.61 5.40 4.46
C MET A 64 -7.55 5.62 3.37
N SER A 65 -7.94 6.31 2.29
CA SER A 65 -6.99 6.86 1.33
C SER A 65 -6.39 8.17 1.83
N PHE A 66 -5.29 8.60 1.22
CA PHE A 66 -4.51 9.79 1.60
C PHE A 66 -5.39 11.04 1.69
N PRO A 67 -5.41 11.79 2.82
CA PRO A 67 -6.07 13.06 2.94
C PRO A 67 -5.28 14.13 2.17
N SER A 68 -5.93 14.79 1.22
CA SER A 68 -5.28 15.66 0.25
C SER A 68 -5.78 17.11 0.35
N SER A 69 -4.90 18.05 0.06
CA SER A 69 -5.19 19.46 -0.12
C SER A 69 -4.98 19.91 -1.60
N GLY A 70 -5.39 21.13 -1.92
CA GLY A 70 -5.23 21.70 -3.25
C GLY A 70 -6.02 20.95 -4.33
N SER A 71 -5.51 20.92 -5.56
CA SER A 71 -6.16 20.30 -6.73
C SER A 71 -6.50 18.81 -6.55
N ARG A 72 -5.74 18.11 -5.73
CA ARG A 72 -5.97 16.68 -5.48
C ARG A 72 -7.18 16.39 -4.60
N SER A 73 -7.63 17.33 -3.80
CA SER A 73 -8.85 17.19 -3.01
C SER A 73 -10.10 17.02 -3.88
N PHE A 74 -10.01 17.39 -5.16
CA PHE A 74 -11.06 17.19 -6.14
C PHE A 74 -11.44 15.71 -6.32
N TYR A 75 -10.44 14.83 -6.41
CA TYR A 75 -10.64 13.38 -6.68
C TYR A 75 -10.18 12.46 -5.55
N ARG A 76 -9.60 12.98 -4.46
CA ARG A 76 -9.23 12.25 -3.24
C ARG A 76 -9.99 12.78 -2.03
N ASN A 77 -9.77 12.18 -0.85
CA ASN A 77 -10.32 12.69 0.40
C ASN A 77 -9.83 14.11 0.67
N PRO A 78 -10.71 15.12 0.71
CA PRO A 78 -10.29 16.45 1.11
C PRO A 78 -9.87 16.44 2.58
N ILE A 79 -8.66 16.92 2.88
CA ILE A 79 -8.13 16.87 4.25
C ILE A 79 -9.06 17.54 5.28
N ARG A 80 -9.65 18.70 4.92
CA ARG A 80 -10.59 19.40 5.81
C ARG A 80 -11.86 18.60 6.12
N GLU A 81 -12.35 17.82 5.17
CA GLU A 81 -13.51 16.93 5.39
C GLU A 81 -13.14 15.73 6.27
N VAL A 82 -11.90 15.22 6.14
CA VAL A 82 -11.39 14.17 7.02
C VAL A 82 -11.24 14.68 8.45
N VAL A 83 -10.67 15.87 8.64
CA VAL A 83 -10.57 16.53 9.94
C VAL A 83 -11.95 16.69 10.56
N LYS A 84 -12.88 17.32 9.83
CA LYS A 84 -14.26 17.50 10.30
C LYS A 84 -14.94 16.19 10.69
N PHE A 85 -14.71 15.14 9.92
CA PHE A 85 -15.25 13.81 10.21
C PHE A 85 -14.69 13.25 11.53
N LEU A 86 -13.37 13.29 11.70
CA LEU A 86 -12.71 12.73 12.88
C LEU A 86 -13.02 13.54 14.14
N ASP A 87 -13.00 14.86 14.07
CA ASP A 87 -13.32 15.74 15.20
C ASP A 87 -14.80 15.63 15.63
N LEU A 88 -15.70 15.34 14.68
CA LEU A 88 -17.12 15.13 15.01
C LEU A 88 -17.41 13.75 15.59
N LYS A 89 -16.78 12.70 15.04
CA LYS A 89 -17.07 11.32 15.40
C LYS A 89 -16.19 10.78 16.53
N HIS A 90 -15.00 11.28 16.68
CA HIS A 90 -13.98 10.82 17.63
C HIS A 90 -13.19 11.99 18.23
N PRO A 91 -13.84 12.99 18.85
CA PRO A 91 -13.20 14.19 19.36
C PRO A 91 -12.13 13.84 20.39
N GLY A 92 -10.84 14.10 20.10
CA GLY A 92 -9.72 13.78 20.98
C GLY A 92 -9.31 12.30 21.07
N HIS A 93 -10.05 11.39 20.43
CA HIS A 93 -9.86 9.94 20.56
C HIS A 93 -9.35 9.28 19.27
N TYR A 94 -8.58 9.97 18.43
CA TYR A 94 -7.99 9.37 17.24
C TYR A 94 -6.49 9.61 17.12
N LYS A 95 -5.78 8.63 16.61
CA LYS A 95 -4.37 8.73 16.19
C LYS A 95 -4.24 8.24 14.76
N ILE A 96 -3.54 9.03 13.92
CA ILE A 96 -3.40 8.74 12.51
C ILE A 96 -2.00 8.16 12.23
N TYR A 97 -1.95 7.07 11.48
CA TYR A 97 -0.73 6.42 11.02
C TYR A 97 -0.55 6.64 9.52
N ASN A 98 0.37 7.53 9.15
CA ASN A 98 0.71 7.81 7.76
C ASN A 98 1.82 6.87 7.28
N LEU A 99 1.48 5.96 6.37
CA LEU A 99 2.40 4.97 5.82
C LEU A 99 3.10 5.41 4.53
N CYS A 100 2.80 6.60 4.00
CA CYS A 100 3.43 7.09 2.78
C CYS A 100 4.87 7.54 3.04
N SER A 101 5.85 6.95 2.35
CA SER A 101 7.21 7.49 2.29
C SER A 101 7.28 8.72 1.39
N GLU A 102 6.48 8.72 0.33
CA GLU A 102 6.48 9.69 -0.76
C GLU A 102 5.73 10.99 -0.44
N ARG A 103 4.90 11.01 0.62
CA ARG A 103 4.05 12.16 0.93
C ARG A 103 3.78 12.35 2.42
N SER A 104 3.63 13.62 2.77
CA SER A 104 3.18 14.06 4.08
C SER A 104 2.25 15.27 3.93
N TYR A 105 1.66 15.67 5.03
CA TYR A 105 0.87 16.88 5.21
C TYR A 105 1.23 17.50 6.56
N ASN A 106 0.80 18.74 6.79
CA ASN A 106 1.01 19.38 8.10
C ASN A 106 0.18 18.66 9.17
N HIS A 107 0.85 18.14 10.19
CA HIS A 107 0.23 17.37 11.28
C HIS A 107 -0.71 18.22 12.14
N SER A 108 -0.55 19.55 12.12
CA SER A 108 -1.45 20.46 12.84
C SER A 108 -2.91 20.37 12.39
N TYR A 109 -3.17 19.92 11.15
CA TYR A 109 -4.54 19.64 10.72
C TYR A 109 -5.27 18.65 11.64
N PHE A 110 -4.55 17.71 12.23
CA PHE A 110 -5.07 16.66 13.09
C PHE A 110 -4.54 16.80 14.53
N HIS A 111 -4.44 18.03 15.01
CA HIS A 111 -4.01 18.34 16.40
C HIS A 111 -2.68 17.69 16.79
N ASN A 112 -1.79 17.48 15.81
CA ASN A 112 -0.52 16.75 15.92
C ASN A 112 -0.66 15.26 16.30
N SER A 113 -1.86 14.69 16.23
CA SER A 113 -2.12 13.26 16.49
C SER A 113 -1.80 12.41 15.25
N VAL A 114 -0.59 12.55 14.71
CA VAL A 114 -0.13 11.86 13.50
C VAL A 114 1.25 11.25 13.73
N GLU A 115 1.37 9.96 13.46
CA GLU A 115 2.66 9.26 13.46
C GLU A 115 2.98 8.71 12.07
N ARG A 116 4.27 8.65 11.71
CA ARG A 116 4.72 8.22 10.39
C ARG A 116 5.51 6.93 10.44
N PHE A 117 5.05 5.94 9.65
CA PHE A 117 5.78 4.70 9.35
C PHE A 117 6.03 4.62 7.83
N PRO A 118 7.06 5.28 7.30
CA PRO A 118 7.26 5.45 5.88
C PRO A 118 7.59 4.12 5.17
N ILE A 119 6.66 3.64 4.35
CA ILE A 119 6.78 2.46 3.51
C ILE A 119 6.71 2.92 2.06
N ASP A 120 7.67 2.53 1.22
CA ASP A 120 7.64 2.85 -0.21
C ASP A 120 6.45 2.17 -0.90
N ASP A 121 5.93 2.78 -1.95
CA ASP A 121 4.74 2.27 -2.61
C ASP A 121 4.95 0.85 -3.15
N HIS A 122 3.93 -0.01 -3.02
CA HIS A 122 3.96 -1.44 -3.34
C HIS A 122 5.03 -2.26 -2.60
N ASN A 123 5.63 -1.71 -1.53
CA ASN A 123 6.62 -2.40 -0.71
C ASN A 123 6.03 -2.82 0.64
N VAL A 124 6.86 -3.55 1.37
CA VAL A 124 6.57 -4.02 2.73
C VAL A 124 7.41 -3.26 3.75
N PRO A 125 6.92 -3.06 4.98
CA PRO A 125 7.73 -2.60 6.10
C PRO A 125 8.70 -3.69 6.55
N THR A 126 9.66 -3.35 7.37
CA THR A 126 10.48 -4.35 8.05
C THR A 126 9.71 -4.97 9.20
N LEU A 127 10.08 -6.19 9.64
CA LEU A 127 9.47 -6.78 10.83
C LEU A 127 9.67 -5.92 12.08
N ILE A 128 10.81 -5.23 12.21
CA ILE A 128 11.03 -4.27 13.30
C ILE A 128 10.06 -3.08 13.20
N ASP A 129 9.84 -2.53 12.00
CA ASP A 129 8.90 -1.43 11.84
C ASP A 129 7.45 -1.90 12.12
N MET A 130 7.13 -3.17 11.83
CA MET A 130 5.85 -3.78 12.18
C MET A 130 5.68 -3.86 13.70
N MET A 131 6.71 -4.33 14.42
CA MET A 131 6.72 -4.38 15.89
C MET A 131 6.53 -2.99 16.49
N ARG A 132 7.32 -2.02 16.05
CA ARG A 132 7.20 -0.62 16.51
C ARG A 132 5.82 -0.02 16.28
N PHE A 133 5.22 -0.34 15.13
CA PHE A 133 3.86 0.09 14.84
C PHE A 133 2.87 -0.52 15.83
N VAL A 134 2.97 -1.80 16.09
CA VAL A 134 2.12 -2.52 17.04
C VAL A 134 2.27 -1.95 18.44
N ASP A 135 3.51 -1.74 18.89
CA ASP A 135 3.81 -1.12 20.20
C ASP A 135 3.17 0.27 20.32
N SER A 136 3.33 1.12 19.30
CA SER A 136 2.71 2.45 19.26
C SER A 136 1.18 2.40 19.27
N VAL A 137 0.57 1.40 18.62
CA VAL A 137 -0.89 1.24 18.64
C VAL A 137 -1.36 0.75 20.00
N PHE A 138 -0.70 -0.22 20.62
CA PHE A 138 -1.02 -0.67 21.98
C PHE A 138 -0.93 0.50 22.97
N GLU A 139 0.18 1.23 22.96
CA GLU A 139 0.37 2.40 23.83
C GLU A 139 -0.75 3.45 23.67
N TRP A 140 -1.25 3.65 22.46
CA TRP A 140 -2.37 4.56 22.20
C TRP A 140 -3.71 3.99 22.67
N MET A 141 -3.99 2.71 22.36
CA MET A 141 -5.28 2.08 22.67
C MET A 141 -5.48 1.84 24.16
N GLU A 142 -4.39 1.61 24.92
CA GLU A 142 -4.45 1.41 26.37
C GLU A 142 -4.77 2.69 27.16
N LYS A 143 -4.55 3.87 26.59
CA LYS A 143 -4.81 5.16 27.25
C LYS A 143 -6.28 5.44 27.48
N ASP A 144 -7.15 5.01 26.57
CA ASP A 144 -8.59 5.23 26.65
C ASP A 144 -9.34 4.20 25.79
N PRO A 145 -10.41 3.57 26.30
CA PRO A 145 -11.20 2.58 25.55
C PRO A 145 -11.94 3.15 24.34
N ASN A 146 -12.13 4.48 24.27
CA ASN A 146 -12.73 5.16 23.13
C ASN A 146 -11.73 5.46 22.01
N ASN A 147 -10.44 5.25 22.26
CA ASN A 147 -9.42 5.53 21.29
C ASN A 147 -9.55 4.68 20.04
N ILE A 148 -9.34 5.30 18.90
CA ILE A 148 -9.31 4.66 17.57
C ILE A 148 -8.01 4.95 16.86
N ILE A 149 -7.68 4.09 15.92
CA ILE A 149 -6.58 4.32 14.96
C ILE A 149 -7.10 4.53 13.55
N VAL A 150 -6.46 5.43 12.84
CA VAL A 150 -6.72 5.73 11.44
C VAL A 150 -5.48 5.45 10.63
N VAL A 151 -5.49 4.39 9.83
CA VAL A 151 -4.31 3.98 9.05
C VAL A 151 -4.52 4.32 7.58
N HIS A 152 -3.55 4.98 6.97
CA HIS A 152 -3.62 5.31 5.56
C HIS A 152 -2.27 5.24 4.84
N CYS A 153 -2.37 4.96 3.55
CA CYS A 153 -1.31 5.18 2.56
C CYS A 153 -1.86 6.04 1.42
N MET A 154 -1.38 5.92 0.20
CA MET A 154 -1.93 6.65 -0.93
C MET A 154 -3.34 6.18 -1.31
N GLY A 155 -3.54 4.88 -1.53
CA GLY A 155 -4.83 4.28 -1.89
C GLY A 155 -5.65 3.75 -0.70
N GLY A 156 -5.04 3.58 0.47
CA GLY A 156 -5.70 2.99 1.64
C GLY A 156 -6.03 1.51 1.47
N LYS A 157 -5.14 0.73 0.81
CA LYS A 157 -5.36 -0.65 0.44
C LYS A 157 -4.13 -1.53 0.75
N GLY A 158 -3.09 -1.57 -0.09
CA GLY A 158 -1.92 -2.44 0.06
C GLY A 158 -1.18 -2.22 1.38
N ARG A 159 -0.40 -1.15 1.50
CA ARG A 159 0.36 -0.81 2.73
C ARG A 159 -0.54 -0.69 3.96
N THR A 160 -1.68 -0.04 3.80
CA THR A 160 -2.69 0.12 4.86
C THR A 160 -3.22 -1.23 5.33
N GLY A 161 -3.58 -2.11 4.39
CA GLY A 161 -4.08 -3.44 4.71
C GLY A 161 -3.04 -4.29 5.41
N THR A 162 -1.78 -4.24 4.96
CA THR A 162 -0.66 -4.93 5.61
C THR A 162 -0.57 -4.56 7.09
N MET A 163 -0.53 -3.26 7.41
CA MET A 163 -0.37 -2.81 8.80
C MET A 163 -1.62 -3.06 9.65
N ILE A 164 -2.82 -2.91 9.09
CA ILE A 164 -4.06 -3.25 9.80
C ILE A 164 -4.14 -4.75 10.07
N CYS A 165 -3.79 -5.61 9.08
CA CYS A 165 -3.79 -7.05 9.31
C CYS A 165 -2.81 -7.48 10.41
N ILE A 166 -1.64 -6.84 10.47
CA ILE A 166 -0.67 -7.04 11.55
C ILE A 166 -1.28 -6.67 12.89
N TRP A 167 -1.96 -5.52 12.99
CA TRP A 167 -2.64 -5.10 14.21
C TRP A 167 -3.74 -6.09 14.62
N LEU A 168 -4.56 -6.55 13.67
CA LEU A 168 -5.63 -7.52 13.96
C LEU A 168 -5.09 -8.85 14.49
N ILE A 169 -3.88 -9.26 14.06
CA ILE A 169 -3.19 -10.41 14.60
C ILE A 169 -2.61 -10.07 15.98
N ALA A 170 -1.95 -8.93 16.13
CA ALA A 170 -1.32 -8.50 17.37
C ALA A 170 -2.31 -8.40 18.52
N SER A 171 -3.50 -7.86 18.25
CA SER A 171 -4.61 -7.67 19.21
C SER A 171 -5.52 -8.91 19.39
N ASP A 172 -5.09 -10.07 18.91
CA ASP A 172 -5.83 -11.35 19.03
C ASP A 172 -7.22 -11.40 18.39
N HIS A 173 -7.56 -10.47 17.48
CA HIS A 173 -8.77 -10.57 16.68
C HIS A 173 -8.71 -11.78 15.74
N PHE A 174 -7.53 -12.10 15.22
CA PHE A 174 -7.27 -13.27 14.38
C PHE A 174 -5.94 -13.92 14.78
N LYS A 175 -5.90 -15.25 14.68
CA LYS A 175 -4.68 -16.01 14.94
C LYS A 175 -3.82 -16.16 13.69
N THR A 176 -4.42 -16.18 12.52
CA THR A 176 -3.74 -16.44 11.26
C THR A 176 -3.71 -15.21 10.34
N ALA A 177 -2.66 -15.12 9.54
CA ALA A 177 -2.55 -14.10 8.51
C ALA A 177 -3.68 -14.21 7.48
N LYS A 178 -4.06 -15.43 7.11
CA LYS A 178 -5.12 -15.70 6.12
C LYS A 178 -6.46 -15.09 6.57
N GLU A 179 -6.89 -15.38 7.79
CA GLU A 179 -8.15 -14.85 8.33
C GLU A 179 -8.14 -13.31 8.37
N SER A 180 -7.04 -12.73 8.85
CA SER A 180 -6.88 -11.28 8.94
C SER A 180 -6.92 -10.60 7.57
N LEU A 181 -6.23 -11.16 6.58
CA LEU A 181 -6.19 -10.66 5.20
C LEU A 181 -7.57 -10.75 4.52
N GLU A 182 -8.26 -11.88 4.68
CA GLU A 182 -9.61 -12.08 4.15
C GLU A 182 -10.61 -11.11 4.80
N TYR A 183 -10.54 -10.95 6.11
CA TYR A 183 -11.39 -10.02 6.84
C TYR A 183 -11.18 -8.57 6.36
N PHE A 184 -9.94 -8.11 6.31
CA PHE A 184 -9.62 -6.78 5.78
C PHE A 184 -10.16 -6.59 4.36
N GLY A 185 -9.94 -7.56 3.48
CA GLY A 185 -10.45 -7.54 2.11
C GLY A 185 -11.96 -7.37 2.06
N LYS A 186 -12.71 -8.18 2.81
CA LYS A 186 -14.18 -8.12 2.90
C LYS A 186 -14.69 -6.81 3.48
N ARG A 187 -13.97 -6.23 4.45
CA ARG A 187 -14.36 -4.96 5.08
C ARG A 187 -14.06 -3.76 4.18
N ARG A 188 -12.89 -3.73 3.53
CA ARG A 188 -12.40 -2.57 2.79
C ARG A 188 -12.94 -2.49 1.37
N THR A 189 -13.25 -3.62 0.74
CA THR A 189 -13.64 -3.68 -0.68
C THR A 189 -15.02 -4.27 -0.85
N ASP A 190 -15.69 -3.87 -1.93
CA ASP A 190 -16.96 -4.40 -2.35
C ASP A 190 -16.73 -5.43 -3.47
N THR A 191 -16.93 -6.70 -3.13
CA THR A 191 -16.76 -7.82 -4.07
C THR A 191 -17.87 -7.90 -5.11
N ALA A 192 -19.04 -7.29 -4.86
CA ALA A 192 -20.14 -7.24 -5.82
C ALA A 192 -19.84 -6.32 -7.01
N SER A 193 -18.96 -5.33 -6.84
CA SER A 193 -18.61 -4.37 -7.89
C SER A 193 -17.40 -4.76 -8.75
N SER A 194 -16.68 -5.83 -8.39
CA SER A 194 -15.53 -6.34 -9.14
C SER A 194 -15.21 -7.78 -8.74
N SER A 195 -15.03 -8.66 -9.72
CA SER A 195 -14.57 -10.04 -9.53
C SER A 195 -13.11 -10.13 -9.03
N LYS A 196 -12.39 -9.03 -8.97
CA LYS A 196 -11.03 -8.99 -8.47
C LYS A 196 -11.03 -8.96 -6.95
N PHE A 197 -10.61 -10.05 -6.32
CA PHE A 197 -10.24 -10.04 -4.90
C PHE A 197 -9.22 -8.93 -4.65
N GLN A 198 -9.48 -8.08 -3.70
CA GLN A 198 -8.66 -6.90 -3.51
C GLN A 198 -8.55 -6.51 -2.04
N GLY A 199 -7.97 -7.40 -1.28
CA GLY A 199 -7.45 -7.05 0.04
C GLY A 199 -6.10 -6.34 -0.06
N VAL A 200 -5.07 -6.94 0.49
CA VAL A 200 -3.67 -6.51 0.35
C VAL A 200 -3.21 -6.75 -1.10
N GLU A 201 -2.46 -5.81 -1.67
CA GLU A 201 -2.31 -5.71 -3.13
C GLU A 201 -1.23 -6.61 -3.72
N THR A 202 -0.16 -6.89 -2.96
CA THR A 202 0.97 -7.66 -3.48
C THR A 202 1.23 -8.94 -2.67
N PRO A 203 1.70 -10.03 -3.33
CA PRO A 203 2.07 -11.26 -2.64
C PRO A 203 3.13 -11.06 -1.55
N SER A 204 4.10 -10.17 -1.76
CA SER A 204 5.09 -9.82 -0.74
C SER A 204 4.45 -9.22 0.51
N GLN A 205 3.44 -8.37 0.35
CA GLN A 205 2.73 -7.78 1.48
C GLN A 205 1.98 -8.85 2.29
N SER A 206 1.27 -9.76 1.62
CA SER A 206 0.58 -10.88 2.28
C SER A 206 1.56 -11.79 3.02
N ARG A 207 2.68 -12.14 2.39
CA ARG A 207 3.74 -12.97 2.98
C ARG A 207 4.34 -12.33 4.23
N TYR A 208 4.50 -11.02 4.27
CA TYR A 208 5.02 -10.33 5.45
C TYR A 208 4.02 -10.31 6.61
N VAL A 209 2.73 -10.33 6.34
CA VAL A 209 1.71 -10.56 7.38
C VAL A 209 1.84 -11.98 7.95
N GLU A 210 2.13 -12.99 7.11
CA GLU A 210 2.41 -14.36 7.56
C GLU A 210 3.67 -14.43 8.44
N TYR A 211 4.75 -13.75 8.03
CA TYR A 211 5.96 -13.67 8.85
C TYR A 211 5.71 -13.02 10.20
N PHE A 212 4.91 -11.96 10.25
CA PHE A 212 4.53 -11.35 11.53
C PHE A 212 3.70 -12.31 12.39
N ALA A 213 2.76 -13.03 11.81
CA ALA A 213 1.99 -14.05 12.54
C ALA A 213 2.91 -15.14 13.13
N LEU A 214 3.95 -15.56 12.40
CA LEU A 214 4.95 -16.48 12.91
C LEU A 214 5.77 -15.86 14.06
N VAL A 215 6.17 -14.60 13.96
CA VAL A 215 6.90 -13.90 15.05
C VAL A 215 6.06 -13.89 16.31
N LYS A 216 4.78 -13.55 16.23
CA LYS A 216 3.89 -13.57 17.39
C LYS A 216 3.67 -14.99 17.93
N ASN A 217 3.20 -15.91 17.09
CA ASN A 217 2.64 -17.19 17.54
C ASN A 217 3.69 -18.26 17.79
N LYS A 218 4.77 -18.30 16.98
CA LYS A 218 5.82 -19.31 17.05
C LYS A 218 7.06 -18.84 17.80
N TYR A 219 7.41 -17.57 17.65
CA TYR A 219 8.61 -16.99 18.24
C TYR A 219 8.32 -16.10 19.45
N HIS A 220 7.08 -16.10 19.96
CA HIS A 220 6.68 -15.39 21.18
C HIS A 220 7.17 -13.95 21.21
N TRP A 221 6.93 -13.21 20.13
CA TRP A 221 7.37 -11.83 19.92
C TRP A 221 8.87 -11.62 19.77
N ALA A 222 9.67 -12.68 19.88
CA ALA A 222 11.11 -12.59 19.63
C ALA A 222 11.38 -12.66 18.12
N LEU A 223 12.17 -11.72 17.62
CA LEU A 223 12.63 -11.81 16.23
C LEU A 223 13.69 -12.93 16.15
N PRO A 224 13.61 -13.84 15.16
CA PRO A 224 14.67 -14.83 14.93
C PRO A 224 16.01 -14.14 14.74
N GLN A 225 17.09 -14.81 15.17
CA GLN A 225 18.44 -14.28 14.97
C GLN A 225 18.70 -14.04 13.48
N SER A 226 19.23 -12.86 13.16
CA SER A 226 19.63 -12.55 11.80
C SER A 226 20.86 -13.37 11.42
N GLN A 227 20.76 -14.12 10.32
CA GLN A 227 21.89 -14.87 9.77
C GLN A 227 22.35 -14.23 8.46
N THR A 228 23.65 -14.25 8.22
CA THR A 228 24.21 -13.86 6.93
C THR A 228 24.12 -15.04 5.98
N LEU A 229 23.21 -14.97 5.02
CA LEU A 229 23.08 -15.97 3.97
C LEU A 229 23.84 -15.54 2.71
N ARG A 230 24.48 -16.50 2.06
CA ARG A 230 25.10 -16.30 0.74
C ARG A 230 24.20 -16.93 -0.31
N ILE A 231 23.80 -16.15 -1.33
CA ILE A 231 23.08 -16.71 -2.47
C ILE A 231 24.04 -17.59 -3.25
N LYS A 232 23.74 -18.89 -3.31
CA LYS A 232 24.47 -19.87 -4.11
C LYS A 232 24.06 -19.81 -5.56
N SER A 233 22.75 -19.83 -5.81
CA SER A 233 22.20 -19.75 -7.16
C SER A 233 20.83 -19.08 -7.20
N ILE A 234 20.52 -18.49 -8.36
CA ILE A 234 19.19 -18.00 -8.71
C ILE A 234 18.76 -18.74 -9.96
N THR A 235 17.70 -19.54 -9.87
CA THR A 235 17.15 -20.24 -11.02
C THR A 235 15.80 -19.63 -11.39
N ILE A 236 15.62 -19.36 -12.69
CA ILE A 236 14.37 -18.81 -13.24
C ILE A 236 13.80 -19.84 -14.17
N TYR A 237 12.57 -20.28 -13.91
CA TYR A 237 11.85 -21.28 -14.67
C TYR A 237 10.91 -20.62 -15.67
N SER A 238 10.71 -21.24 -16.81
CA SER A 238 9.70 -20.89 -17.83
C SER A 238 9.77 -19.42 -18.27
N ILE A 239 10.94 -18.96 -18.68
CA ILE A 239 11.17 -17.58 -19.11
C ILE A 239 10.79 -17.28 -20.58
N GLN A 240 10.22 -18.25 -21.28
CA GLN A 240 9.99 -18.19 -22.74
C GLN A 240 9.13 -16.99 -23.18
N GLY A 241 8.23 -16.50 -22.34
CA GLY A 241 7.43 -15.30 -22.61
C GLY A 241 8.07 -13.98 -22.16
N VAL A 242 9.28 -14.00 -21.59
CA VAL A 242 9.94 -12.82 -21.03
C VAL A 242 10.92 -12.24 -22.05
N GLY A 243 10.77 -10.97 -22.39
CA GLY A 243 11.59 -10.26 -23.33
C GLY A 243 11.51 -10.86 -24.73
N LYS A 244 12.64 -11.11 -25.37
CA LYS A 244 12.75 -11.76 -26.70
C LYS A 244 12.55 -13.27 -26.65
N GLY A 245 12.25 -13.84 -25.50
CA GLY A 245 12.03 -15.27 -25.32
C GLY A 245 13.29 -16.15 -25.39
N ASN A 246 14.45 -15.57 -25.58
CA ASN A 246 15.74 -16.29 -25.69
C ASN A 246 16.67 -16.07 -24.48
N GLY A 247 16.20 -15.34 -23.45
CA GLY A 247 16.95 -15.06 -22.23
C GLY A 247 18.12 -14.08 -22.37
N LYS A 248 18.49 -13.66 -23.59
CA LYS A 248 19.64 -12.78 -23.83
C LYS A 248 19.44 -11.36 -23.31
N ASP A 249 18.21 -10.94 -23.11
CA ASP A 249 17.82 -9.63 -22.58
C ASP A 249 17.39 -9.69 -21.11
N LEU A 250 17.55 -10.83 -20.46
CA LEU A 250 17.26 -10.99 -19.05
C LEU A 250 18.37 -10.33 -18.21
N LYS A 251 17.96 -9.43 -17.34
CA LYS A 251 18.82 -8.78 -16.36
C LYS A 251 18.33 -9.07 -14.96
N ILE A 252 19.18 -9.66 -14.13
CA ILE A 252 18.93 -9.86 -12.70
C ILE A 252 19.64 -8.77 -11.92
N VAL A 253 18.92 -8.08 -11.05
CA VAL A 253 19.45 -7.02 -10.21
C VAL A 253 19.09 -7.30 -8.76
N LEU A 254 20.10 -7.42 -7.89
CA LEU A 254 19.88 -7.48 -6.45
C LEU A 254 20.01 -6.07 -5.86
N ILE A 255 18.98 -5.65 -5.15
CA ILE A 255 18.92 -4.33 -4.56
C ILE A 255 18.82 -4.48 -3.04
N MET A 256 19.69 -3.79 -2.31
CA MET A 256 19.70 -3.73 -0.86
C MET A 256 19.76 -2.28 -0.38
N LYS A 257 18.88 -1.87 0.53
CA LYS A 257 18.82 -0.48 1.05
C LYS A 257 18.82 0.58 -0.07
N LYS A 258 18.04 0.33 -1.14
CA LYS A 258 17.95 1.18 -2.36
C LYS A 258 19.24 1.23 -3.20
N LYS A 259 20.28 0.47 -2.87
CA LYS A 259 21.51 0.36 -3.64
C LYS A 259 21.54 -0.96 -4.41
N ILE A 260 21.96 -0.90 -5.66
CA ILE A 260 22.23 -2.10 -6.45
C ILE A 260 23.52 -2.72 -5.91
N ILE A 261 23.42 -3.97 -5.42
CA ILE A 261 24.58 -4.71 -4.89
C ILE A 261 25.10 -5.77 -5.84
N TYR A 262 24.28 -6.16 -6.82
CA TYR A 262 24.64 -7.15 -7.82
C TYR A 262 23.85 -6.93 -9.10
N THR A 263 24.49 -7.12 -10.23
CA THR A 263 23.85 -7.12 -11.54
C THR A 263 24.40 -8.27 -12.36
N CYS A 264 23.51 -9.07 -12.94
CA CYS A 264 23.84 -10.14 -13.87
C CYS A 264 23.07 -9.93 -15.17
N PHE A 265 23.75 -10.11 -16.30
CA PHE A 265 23.16 -10.17 -17.63
C PHE A 265 23.25 -11.60 -18.13
N CYS A 266 22.11 -12.14 -18.56
CA CYS A 266 22.08 -13.47 -19.15
C CYS A 266 22.48 -13.40 -20.62
N SER A 267 23.53 -14.13 -20.98
CA SER A 267 24.01 -14.23 -22.38
C SER A 267 23.38 -15.41 -23.14
N SER A 268 22.83 -16.37 -22.40
CA SER A 268 22.14 -17.54 -22.95
C SER A 268 21.12 -18.09 -21.99
N LEU A 269 20.20 -18.96 -22.47
CA LEU A 269 19.21 -19.66 -21.63
C LEU A 269 19.84 -20.62 -20.59
N LYS A 270 21.11 -20.97 -20.74
CA LYS A 270 21.77 -21.96 -19.87
C LYS A 270 22.69 -21.39 -18.82
N SER A 271 23.21 -20.18 -19.00
CA SER A 271 24.12 -19.57 -18.03
C SER A 271 24.09 -18.04 -18.05
N CYS A 272 24.09 -17.47 -16.86
CA CYS A 272 24.29 -16.05 -16.67
C CYS A 272 25.65 -15.84 -16.00
N GLN A 273 26.50 -14.98 -16.57
CA GLN A 273 27.70 -14.55 -15.89
C GLN A 273 27.37 -13.36 -14.99
N GLY A 274 27.58 -13.53 -13.69
CA GLY A 274 27.38 -12.49 -12.70
C GLY A 274 28.68 -11.86 -12.28
N ARG A 275 28.70 -10.55 -12.16
CA ARG A 275 29.79 -9.81 -11.51
C ARG A 275 29.31 -9.26 -10.19
N SER A 276 29.97 -9.63 -9.11
CA SER A 276 29.82 -8.97 -7.82
C SER A 276 30.40 -7.57 -7.94
N VAL A 277 29.54 -6.56 -7.75
CA VAL A 277 29.99 -5.16 -7.86
C VAL A 277 30.51 -4.74 -6.50
N LYS A 278 31.84 -4.76 -6.35
CA LYS A 278 32.51 -4.15 -5.19
C LYS A 278 32.56 -2.62 -5.25
N ARG A 279 32.42 -2.02 -6.41
CA ARG A 279 32.29 -0.57 -6.65
C ARG A 279 31.39 -0.34 -7.85
N LEU A 280 30.36 0.47 -7.69
CA LEU A 280 29.66 1.14 -8.78
C LEU A 280 30.00 2.62 -8.67
N GLU A 281 30.75 3.10 -9.65
CA GLU A 281 30.80 4.52 -9.98
C GLU A 281 29.48 4.93 -10.64
N GLU A 282 29.05 6.12 -10.35
CA GLU A 282 27.82 6.72 -10.86
C GLU A 282 27.86 6.81 -12.38
N GLY A 283 26.82 6.38 -13.04
CA GLY A 283 26.55 6.72 -14.45
C GLY A 283 26.27 5.54 -15.36
N SER A 284 25.01 5.16 -15.46
CA SER A 284 24.26 4.93 -16.71
C SER A 284 22.92 4.28 -16.41
N GLN A 285 21.85 5.07 -16.54
CA GLN A 285 20.49 4.57 -16.63
C GLN A 285 20.25 4.06 -18.05
N GLN A 286 20.11 2.76 -18.23
CA GLN A 286 19.40 2.19 -19.36
C GLN A 286 18.29 1.28 -18.87
N ILE A 287 17.08 1.61 -19.30
CA ILE A 287 15.85 0.86 -19.01
C ILE A 287 15.86 -0.39 -19.86
N VAL A 288 16.13 -1.54 -19.24
CA VAL A 288 15.94 -2.86 -19.83
C VAL A 288 14.88 -3.58 -19.02
N ASN A 289 13.97 -4.33 -19.68
CA ASN A 289 12.85 -5.06 -19.10
C ASN A 289 13.20 -5.68 -17.75
N LYS A 290 12.62 -5.12 -16.67
CA LYS A 290 12.96 -5.47 -15.30
C LYS A 290 12.14 -6.68 -14.86
N VAL A 291 12.78 -7.82 -14.69
CA VAL A 291 12.32 -8.76 -13.67
C VAL A 291 12.79 -8.20 -12.33
N LEU A 292 12.00 -7.34 -11.72
CA LEU A 292 12.25 -6.86 -10.38
C LEU A 292 11.86 -7.95 -9.40
N LEU A 293 12.81 -8.81 -9.06
CA LEU A 293 12.76 -9.59 -7.84
C LEU A 293 12.89 -8.60 -6.67
N PHE A 294 11.76 -8.07 -6.22
CA PHE A 294 11.68 -7.31 -4.98
C PHE A 294 11.78 -8.26 -3.78
N SER A 295 12.93 -8.87 -3.61
CA SER A 295 13.35 -9.27 -2.29
C SER A 295 14.26 -8.15 -1.77
N ARG A 296 13.72 -7.26 -0.96
CA ARG A 296 14.53 -6.32 -0.18
C ARG A 296 15.29 -7.12 0.86
N LEU A 297 16.38 -7.76 0.44
CA LEU A 297 17.35 -8.34 1.37
C LEU A 297 18.07 -7.17 2.06
N ARG A 298 17.53 -6.69 3.17
CA ARG A 298 18.27 -5.79 4.05
C ARG A 298 19.35 -6.60 4.75
N LYS A 299 20.58 -6.08 4.80
CA LYS A 299 21.77 -6.72 5.41
C LYS A 299 21.59 -7.16 6.88
N HIS A 300 20.47 -6.82 7.51
CA HIS A 300 20.19 -7.10 8.92
C HIS A 300 18.86 -7.81 9.16
N GLN A 301 18.14 -8.31 8.15
CA GLN A 301 16.81 -8.87 8.37
C GLN A 301 16.40 -9.91 7.32
N ILE A 302 17.27 -10.87 7.04
CA ILE A 302 16.80 -12.18 6.56
C ILE A 302 16.52 -12.97 7.82
N TYR A 303 15.27 -12.90 8.30
CA TYR A 303 14.82 -13.83 9.31
C TYR A 303 14.75 -15.19 8.66
N TYR A 304 15.58 -16.10 9.15
CA TYR A 304 15.64 -17.44 8.63
C TYR A 304 14.41 -18.23 9.09
N PHE A 305 13.49 -18.39 8.14
CA PHE A 305 12.50 -19.45 8.21
C PHE A 305 13.04 -20.57 7.31
N PRO A 306 13.43 -21.74 7.84
CA PRO A 306 13.97 -22.76 6.97
C PRO A 306 12.98 -23.09 5.85
N PRO A 307 13.46 -23.20 4.61
CA PRO A 307 14.68 -23.89 4.19
C PRO A 307 15.72 -22.98 3.54
N LEU A 308 16.96 -23.48 3.38
CA LEU A 308 18.05 -22.91 2.55
C LEU A 308 17.68 -22.69 1.06
N ARG A 309 16.42 -22.84 0.75
CA ARG A 309 15.82 -22.76 -0.57
C ARG A 309 14.53 -21.92 -0.50
N LEU A 310 14.45 -20.87 -1.28
CA LEU A 310 13.24 -20.09 -1.48
C LEU A 310 12.76 -20.30 -2.92
N TYR A 311 11.62 -20.94 -3.10
CA TYR A 311 10.96 -21.14 -4.38
C TYR A 311 9.70 -20.30 -4.40
N LEU A 312 9.56 -19.41 -5.38
CA LEU A 312 8.43 -18.52 -5.56
C LEU A 312 7.80 -18.74 -6.94
N HIS A 313 6.60 -19.27 -6.95
CA HIS A 313 5.80 -19.41 -8.15
C HIS A 313 5.29 -18.05 -8.66
N ARG A 314 4.87 -17.99 -9.92
CA ARG A 314 4.31 -16.80 -10.56
C ARG A 314 3.33 -16.01 -9.66
N ASN A 315 2.42 -16.71 -9.01
CA ASN A 315 1.37 -16.12 -8.18
C ASN A 315 1.90 -15.52 -6.85
N GLU A 316 3.10 -15.88 -6.46
CA GLU A 316 3.78 -15.41 -5.25
C GLU A 316 4.75 -14.25 -5.51
N LEU A 317 4.89 -13.86 -6.76
CA LEU A 317 5.79 -12.78 -7.21
C LEU A 317 5.01 -11.51 -7.49
N ASP A 318 5.56 -10.39 -7.01
CA ASP A 318 4.95 -9.07 -7.15
C ASP A 318 4.86 -8.65 -8.58
N ASN A 319 4.10 -8.53 -9.38
CA ASN A 319 3.89 -8.23 -10.77
C ASN A 319 3.52 -9.48 -11.61
N PRO A 320 4.29 -10.58 -11.62
CA PRO A 320 3.88 -11.80 -12.32
C PRO A 320 2.52 -12.37 -11.88
N HIS A 321 2.08 -12.16 -10.62
CA HIS A 321 0.77 -12.59 -10.12
C HIS A 321 -0.42 -11.92 -10.82
N LYS A 322 -0.19 -10.77 -11.48
CA LYS A 322 -1.27 -10.00 -12.13
C LYS A 322 -1.71 -10.67 -13.44
N GLN A 323 -2.98 -10.98 -13.58
CA GLN A 323 -3.52 -11.61 -14.79
C GLN A 323 -3.14 -10.87 -16.09
N LYS A 324 -3.04 -9.55 -16.05
CA LYS A 324 -2.63 -8.72 -17.20
C LYS A 324 -1.22 -9.01 -17.71
N THR A 325 -0.39 -9.71 -16.94
CA THR A 325 0.99 -10.07 -17.29
C THR A 325 1.17 -11.55 -17.61
N TRP A 326 0.09 -12.35 -17.63
CA TRP A 326 0.17 -13.80 -17.84
C TRP A 326 0.50 -14.19 -19.27
N ASN A 327 0.35 -13.29 -20.23
CA ASN A 327 0.89 -13.45 -21.58
C ASN A 327 2.44 -13.35 -21.62
N ILE A 328 3.05 -12.77 -20.57
CA ILE A 328 4.51 -12.62 -20.43
C ILE A 328 5.06 -13.73 -19.52
N TYR A 329 4.40 -13.94 -18.37
CA TYR A 329 4.80 -14.92 -17.36
C TYR A 329 3.89 -16.14 -17.45
N HIS A 330 4.42 -17.21 -18.04
CA HIS A 330 3.71 -18.48 -18.19
C HIS A 330 3.24 -19.03 -16.83
N GLU A 331 2.31 -20.01 -16.86
CA GLU A 331 1.82 -20.62 -15.61
C GLU A 331 2.93 -21.26 -14.78
N ASP A 332 3.94 -21.85 -15.43
CA ASP A 332 5.09 -22.46 -14.77
C ASP A 332 6.21 -21.48 -14.41
N PHE A 333 6.00 -20.16 -14.59
CA PHE A 333 7.02 -19.18 -14.24
C PHE A 333 7.28 -19.19 -12.74
N ALA A 334 8.53 -19.41 -12.37
CA ALA A 334 8.95 -19.43 -10.98
C ALA A 334 10.39 -18.91 -10.84
N VAL A 335 10.72 -18.49 -9.64
CA VAL A 335 12.08 -18.08 -9.25
C VAL A 335 12.49 -18.84 -8.01
N GLU A 336 13.66 -19.45 -8.07
CA GLU A 336 14.26 -20.17 -6.98
C GLU A 336 15.57 -19.54 -6.54
N LEU A 337 15.73 -19.35 -5.25
CA LEU A 337 16.95 -18.91 -4.60
C LEU A 337 17.47 -20.04 -3.71
N LEU A 338 18.72 -20.46 -3.94
CA LEU A 338 19.44 -21.36 -3.05
C LEU A 338 20.48 -20.56 -2.26
N PHE A 339 20.62 -20.88 -0.99
CA PHE A 339 21.54 -20.23 -0.08
C PHE A 339 22.52 -21.24 0.53
N ASN A 340 23.69 -20.74 0.92
CA ASN A 340 24.70 -21.46 1.73
C ASN A 340 24.75 -20.84 3.12
#